data_ae4ba1bcf0b38e68ae7daee4a971448f
#
_entry.id   ae4ba1bcf0b38e68ae7daee4a971448f
#
_cell.length_a   1.000
_cell.length_b   1.000
_cell.length_c   1.000
_cell.angle_alpha   90.00
_cell.angle_beta   90.00
_cell.angle_gamma   90.00
#
_symmetry.space_group_name_H-M   'P 1'
#
loop_
_entity.id
_entity.type
_entity.pdbx_description
1 polymer ?
#
loop_
_entity_poly.entity_id
_entity_poly.type
_entity_poly.pdbx_seq_one_letter_code
_entity_poly.pdbx_strand_id
1 'polypeptide(L)'
;MTHAYSEMYLEDAMRTLGEAVDFALCDQGLNPAELTAILSNAFEMKQFERGMPRVVCGMAGDELARDIIAHAGLSPVECRETYPFDRSPQYWAGWVLAYAQWMCSLGFNELLEVAPLDWIIGSYHPLHEA
;
A
#
# COMPACT_ATOMS: atom_id res chain seq x y z
N MET A 1 -10.55 -12.57 18.73
CA MET A 1 -9.74 -12.51 17.54
C MET A 1 -8.67 -11.43 17.69
N THR A 2 -7.47 -11.74 17.28
CA THR A 2 -6.35 -10.83 17.45
C THR A 2 -6.02 -10.17 16.13
N HIS A 3 -5.92 -8.85 16.14
CA HIS A 3 -5.48 -8.11 14.95
C HIS A 3 -3.97 -8.19 14.81
N ALA A 4 -3.48 -7.81 13.64
CA ALA A 4 -2.07 -7.97 13.32
C ALA A 4 -1.14 -7.17 14.23
N TYR A 5 -1.60 -5.98 14.66
CA TYR A 5 -0.82 -5.11 15.54
C TYR A 5 -1.77 -4.13 16.22
N SER A 6 -1.21 -3.25 17.03
CA SER A 6 -2.00 -2.34 17.83
C SER A 6 -2.84 -1.41 16.97
N GLU A 7 -4.08 -1.21 17.35
CA GLU A 7 -5.00 -0.33 16.63
C GLU A 7 -4.49 1.11 16.59
N MET A 8 -3.64 1.49 17.52
CA MET A 8 -3.14 2.86 17.53
C MET A 8 -2.30 3.18 16.30
N TYR A 9 -1.79 2.17 15.59
CA TYR A 9 -1.02 2.38 14.38
C TYR A 9 -1.86 2.27 13.12
N LEU A 10 -3.10 1.84 13.24
CA LEU A 10 -3.90 1.47 12.06
C LEU A 10 -4.13 2.62 11.10
N GLU A 11 -4.51 3.77 11.63
CA GLU A 11 -4.81 4.92 10.76
C GLU A 11 -3.58 5.34 9.97
N ASP A 12 -2.43 5.38 10.64
CA ASP A 12 -1.19 5.73 9.97
C ASP A 12 -0.82 4.68 8.92
N ALA A 13 -1.00 3.41 9.26
CA ALA A 13 -0.67 2.33 8.32
C ALA A 13 -1.53 2.42 7.06
N MET A 14 -2.83 2.68 7.23
CA MET A 14 -3.72 2.80 6.09
C MET A 14 -3.32 3.97 5.19
N ARG A 15 -2.98 5.11 5.81
CA ARG A 15 -2.53 6.26 5.05
C ARG A 15 -1.21 5.98 4.35
N THR A 16 -0.27 5.37 5.05
CA THR A 16 1.04 5.09 4.48
C THR A 16 0.94 4.18 3.27
N LEU A 17 0.17 3.12 3.38
CA LEU A 17 0.04 2.21 2.25
C LEU A 17 -0.79 2.80 1.14
N GLY A 18 -1.81 3.59 1.48
CA GLY A 18 -2.58 4.30 0.45
C GLY A 18 -1.70 5.22 -0.37
N GLU A 19 -0.86 5.99 0.32
CA GLU A 19 0.07 6.88 -0.37
C GLU A 19 1.09 6.11 -1.19
N ALA A 20 1.57 4.99 -0.66
CA ALA A 20 2.58 4.20 -1.36
C ALA A 20 2.01 3.60 -2.65
N VAL A 21 0.81 3.05 -2.60
CA VAL A 21 0.19 2.47 -3.79
C VAL A 21 -0.10 3.56 -4.83
N ASP A 22 -0.65 4.68 -4.37
CA ASP A 22 -0.92 5.79 -5.28
C ASP A 22 0.35 6.26 -5.96
N PHE A 23 1.42 6.46 -5.19
CA PHE A 23 2.67 6.94 -5.74
C PHE A 23 3.27 5.94 -6.73
N ALA A 24 3.26 4.66 -6.38
CA ALA A 24 3.87 3.65 -7.23
C ALA A 24 3.14 3.52 -8.57
N LEU A 25 1.83 3.59 -8.55
CA LEU A 25 1.06 3.40 -9.78
C LEU A 25 0.91 4.68 -10.58
N CYS A 26 0.68 5.81 -9.90
CA CYS A 26 0.40 7.05 -10.59
C CYS A 26 1.66 7.84 -10.95
N ASP A 27 2.63 7.87 -10.04
CA ASP A 27 3.85 8.65 -10.27
C ASP A 27 4.96 7.83 -10.89
N GLN A 28 5.13 6.59 -10.42
CA GLN A 28 6.23 5.75 -10.89
C GLN A 28 5.87 4.93 -12.11
N GLY A 29 4.59 4.87 -12.45
CA GLY A 29 4.17 4.22 -13.67
C GLY A 29 4.18 2.71 -13.65
N LEU A 30 4.22 2.11 -12.47
CA LEU A 30 4.13 0.66 -12.38
C LEU A 30 2.72 0.21 -12.73
N ASN A 31 2.59 -0.99 -13.29
CA ASN A 31 1.26 -1.53 -13.47
C ASN A 31 0.86 -2.31 -12.21
N PRO A 32 -0.46 -2.54 -12.01
CA PRO A 32 -0.91 -3.20 -10.80
C PRO A 32 -0.33 -4.59 -10.57
N ALA A 33 -0.06 -5.33 -11.64
CA ALA A 33 0.50 -6.67 -11.49
C ALA A 33 1.92 -6.61 -10.95
N GLU A 34 2.72 -5.65 -11.43
CA GLU A 34 4.07 -5.46 -10.93
C GLU A 34 4.07 -5.09 -9.46
N LEU A 35 3.20 -4.16 -9.08
CA LEU A 35 3.15 -3.74 -7.70
C LEU A 35 2.62 -4.84 -6.80
N THR A 36 1.66 -5.63 -7.28
CA THR A 36 1.17 -6.77 -6.52
C THR A 36 2.32 -7.72 -6.17
N ALA A 37 3.18 -8.01 -7.15
CA ALA A 37 4.31 -8.89 -6.90
C ALA A 37 5.29 -8.28 -5.89
N ILE A 38 5.54 -6.99 -6.00
CA ILE A 38 6.45 -6.31 -5.09
C ILE A 38 5.89 -6.31 -3.67
N LEU A 39 4.62 -5.95 -3.50
CA LEU A 39 4.01 -5.92 -2.18
C LEU A 39 3.98 -7.29 -1.54
N SER A 40 3.83 -8.33 -2.35
CA SER A 40 3.77 -9.69 -1.83
C SER A 40 5.12 -10.19 -1.31
N ASN A 41 6.22 -9.64 -1.81
CA ASN A 41 7.54 -10.21 -1.54
C ASN A 41 8.53 -9.28 -0.86
N ALA A 42 8.24 -7.99 -0.77
CA ALA A 42 9.19 -7.04 -0.23
C ALA A 42 9.41 -7.24 1.25
N PHE A 43 10.68 -7.09 1.68
CA PHE A 43 11.02 -7.21 3.09
C PHE A 43 10.28 -6.14 3.92
N GLU A 44 10.20 -4.92 3.41
CA GLU A 44 9.52 -3.84 4.12
C GLU A 44 8.06 -4.18 4.39
N MET A 45 7.44 -4.92 3.48
CA MET A 45 6.04 -5.29 3.66
C MET A 45 5.89 -6.35 4.74
N LYS A 46 6.88 -7.20 4.92
CA LYS A 46 6.86 -8.15 6.03
C LYS A 46 6.94 -7.42 7.36
N GLN A 47 7.74 -6.36 7.42
CA GLN A 47 7.80 -5.52 8.61
C GLN A 47 6.49 -4.78 8.82
N PHE A 48 5.88 -4.29 7.74
CA PHE A 48 4.59 -3.61 7.79
C PHE A 48 3.53 -4.53 8.41
N GLU A 49 3.54 -5.79 7.99
CA GLU A 49 2.56 -6.78 8.47
C GLU A 49 2.62 -6.95 9.98
N ARG A 50 3.78 -6.74 10.56
CA ARG A 50 3.98 -6.88 11.99
C ARG A 50 3.78 -5.59 12.75
N GLY A 51 3.44 -4.52 12.05
CA GLY A 51 3.21 -3.24 12.71
C GLY A 51 4.48 -2.57 13.18
N MET A 52 5.59 -2.79 12.50
CA MET A 52 6.84 -2.12 12.85
C MET A 52 6.65 -0.61 12.69
N PRO A 53 6.79 0.15 13.79
CA PRO A 53 6.48 1.59 13.72
C PRO A 53 7.28 2.34 12.66
N ARG A 54 8.52 1.93 12.42
CA ARG A 54 9.35 2.59 11.43
C ARG A 54 8.70 2.55 10.05
N VAL A 55 7.99 1.48 9.76
CA VAL A 55 7.40 1.30 8.43
C VAL A 55 5.94 1.77 8.38
N VAL A 56 5.14 1.43 9.39
CA VAL A 56 3.71 1.76 9.31
C VAL A 56 3.43 3.21 9.61
N CYS A 57 4.26 3.87 10.40
CA CYS A 57 4.01 5.26 10.74
C CYS A 57 5.26 6.13 10.79
N GLY A 58 6.42 5.56 10.57
CA GLY A 58 7.67 6.29 10.67
C GLY A 58 8.24 6.76 9.35
N MET A 59 7.60 6.45 8.23
CA MET A 59 8.05 6.92 6.92
C MET A 59 6.85 7.31 6.09
N ALA A 60 7.09 8.22 5.15
CA ALA A 60 6.04 8.65 4.23
C ALA A 60 5.76 7.54 3.23
N GLY A 61 4.54 7.54 2.67
CA GLY A 61 4.16 6.51 1.72
C GLY A 61 5.04 6.50 0.48
N ASP A 62 5.42 7.68 -0.03
CA ASP A 62 6.29 7.73 -1.21
C ASP A 62 7.68 7.20 -0.89
N GLU A 63 8.14 7.41 0.33
CA GLU A 63 9.43 6.87 0.77
C GLU A 63 9.37 5.34 0.79
N LEU A 64 8.30 4.79 1.33
CA LEU A 64 8.12 3.34 1.35
C LEU A 64 8.07 2.80 -0.07
N ALA A 65 7.33 3.46 -0.96
CA ALA A 65 7.23 3.01 -2.34
C ALA A 65 8.58 3.00 -3.02
N ARG A 66 9.37 4.06 -2.85
CA ARG A 66 10.69 4.12 -3.45
C ARG A 66 11.60 3.01 -2.96
N ASP A 67 11.53 2.72 -1.66
CA ASP A 67 12.36 1.66 -1.09
C ASP A 67 12.01 0.30 -1.66
N ILE A 68 10.73 -0.04 -1.71
CA ILE A 68 10.35 -1.37 -2.19
C ILE A 68 10.60 -1.50 -3.70
N ILE A 69 10.43 -0.42 -4.45
CA ILE A 69 10.71 -0.44 -5.89
C ILE A 69 12.21 -0.65 -6.13
N ALA A 70 13.04 0.08 -5.40
CA ALA A 70 14.49 -0.05 -5.54
C ALA A 70 14.96 -1.45 -5.15
N HIS A 71 14.42 -2.00 -4.08
CA HIS A 71 14.81 -3.33 -3.64
C HIS A 71 14.32 -4.42 -4.59
N ALA A 72 13.32 -4.12 -5.38
CA ALA A 72 12.84 -5.05 -6.40
C ALA A 72 13.68 -5.00 -7.67
N GLY A 73 14.71 -4.15 -7.68
CA GLY A 73 15.60 -4.05 -8.83
C GLY A 73 15.14 -3.07 -9.89
N LEU A 74 14.12 -2.29 -9.59
CA LEU A 74 13.63 -1.26 -10.52
C LEU A 74 14.17 0.09 -10.08
N SER A 75 14.31 1.00 -11.05
CA SER A 75 14.81 2.34 -10.76
C SER A 75 13.63 3.27 -10.51
N PRO A 76 13.51 3.85 -9.32
CA PRO A 76 12.45 4.82 -9.09
C PRO A 76 12.62 6.02 -10.00
N VAL A 77 11.51 6.51 -10.53
CA VAL A 77 11.53 7.67 -11.41
C VAL A 77 11.41 8.93 -10.55
N GLU A 78 11.97 10.03 -11.05
CA GLU A 78 11.84 11.29 -10.36
C GLU A 78 10.38 11.62 -10.18
N CYS A 79 10.06 12.05 -8.97
CA CYS A 79 8.70 12.43 -8.66
C CYS A 79 8.37 13.72 -9.38
N ARG A 80 7.23 13.75 -10.05
CA ARG A 80 6.78 14.98 -10.66
C ARG A 80 6.21 15.89 -9.60
N GLU A 81 5.76 17.04 -10.04
CA GLU A 81 5.19 17.98 -9.11
C GLU A 81 3.97 17.41 -8.43
N THR A 82 3.58 18.08 -7.38
CA THR A 82 2.46 17.65 -6.58
C THR A 82 1.20 17.55 -7.42
N TYR A 83 0.33 16.71 -6.95
CA TYR A 83 -0.97 16.52 -7.55
C TYR A 83 -2.02 16.64 -6.47
N PRO A 84 -3.29 16.72 -6.87
CA PRO A 84 -4.37 17.00 -5.92
C PRO A 84 -4.39 16.00 -4.79
N PHE A 85 -4.88 16.47 -3.65
CA PHE A 85 -5.01 15.61 -2.49
C PHE A 85 -6.21 14.69 -2.56
N ASP A 86 -6.96 14.76 -3.64
CA ASP A 86 -8.11 13.91 -3.79
C ASP A 86 -7.68 12.47 -3.75
N ARG A 87 -8.45 11.68 -3.07
CA ARG A 87 -8.15 10.27 -2.96
C ARG A 87 -8.46 9.57 -4.26
N SER A 88 -7.42 8.99 -4.83
CA SER A 88 -7.56 8.24 -6.06
C SER A 88 -8.06 6.83 -5.75
N PRO A 89 -8.54 6.10 -6.77
CA PRO A 89 -8.82 4.68 -6.58
C PRO A 89 -7.60 3.91 -6.11
N GLN A 90 -6.41 4.33 -6.54
CA GLN A 90 -5.18 3.69 -6.13
C GLN A 90 -4.90 3.92 -4.65
N TYR A 91 -5.13 5.14 -4.17
CA TYR A 91 -4.98 5.43 -2.76
C TYR A 91 -5.95 4.58 -1.95
N TRP A 92 -7.21 4.55 -2.38
CA TRP A 92 -8.23 3.77 -1.70
C TRP A 92 -7.85 2.30 -1.63
N ALA A 93 -7.29 1.77 -2.72
CA ALA A 93 -6.90 0.35 -2.73
C ALA A 93 -5.85 0.04 -1.68
N GLY A 94 -4.83 0.89 -1.55
CA GLY A 94 -3.81 0.69 -0.53
C GLY A 94 -4.37 0.85 0.87
N TRP A 95 -5.26 1.83 1.04
CA TRP A 95 -5.89 2.10 2.31
C TRP A 95 -6.70 0.89 2.78
N VAL A 96 -7.51 0.32 1.88
CA VAL A 96 -8.34 -0.84 2.18
C VAL A 96 -7.48 -2.08 2.41
N LEU A 97 -6.41 -2.23 1.62
CA LEU A 97 -5.54 -3.39 1.76
C LEU A 97 -4.86 -3.42 3.12
N ALA A 98 -4.42 -2.25 3.60
CA ALA A 98 -3.81 -2.18 4.92
C ALA A 98 -4.80 -2.54 6.01
N TYR A 99 -6.05 -2.08 5.87
CA TYR A 99 -7.08 -2.41 6.83
C TYR A 99 -7.36 -3.91 6.85
N ALA A 100 -7.47 -4.51 5.67
CA ALA A 100 -7.75 -5.94 5.56
C ALA A 100 -6.62 -6.76 6.18
N GLN A 101 -5.38 -6.33 5.94
CA GLN A 101 -4.23 -7.02 6.50
C GLN A 101 -4.27 -6.97 8.02
N TRP A 102 -4.57 -5.81 8.58
CA TRP A 102 -4.65 -5.65 10.02
C TRP A 102 -5.80 -6.45 10.61
N MET A 103 -6.97 -6.36 9.99
CA MET A 103 -8.17 -7.00 10.50
C MET A 103 -8.07 -8.51 10.46
N CYS A 104 -7.53 -9.07 9.38
CA CYS A 104 -7.49 -10.51 9.19
C CYS A 104 -6.20 -11.15 9.70
N SER A 105 -5.20 -10.34 10.01
CA SER A 105 -3.89 -10.83 10.44
C SER A 105 -3.24 -11.75 9.42
N LEU A 106 -3.46 -11.45 8.13
CA LEU A 106 -2.86 -12.22 7.05
C LEU A 106 -1.71 -11.44 6.43
N GLY A 107 -0.84 -12.12 5.72
CA GLY A 107 0.23 -11.45 4.99
C GLY A 107 -0.29 -10.87 3.69
N PHE A 108 0.44 -9.89 3.15
CA PHE A 108 0.05 -9.29 1.88
C PHE A 108 0.08 -10.30 0.74
N ASN A 109 1.03 -11.24 0.78
CA ASN A 109 1.06 -12.28 -0.25
C ASN A 109 -0.22 -13.11 -0.24
N GLU A 110 -0.76 -13.39 0.94
CA GLU A 110 -1.98 -14.15 1.03
C GLU A 110 -3.19 -13.36 0.56
N LEU A 111 -3.26 -12.09 0.98
CA LEU A 111 -4.39 -11.24 0.59
C LEU A 111 -4.40 -10.96 -0.91
N LEU A 112 -3.22 -10.66 -1.46
CA LEU A 112 -3.14 -10.29 -2.87
C LEU A 112 -3.29 -11.49 -3.80
N GLU A 113 -3.10 -12.69 -3.28
CA GLU A 113 -3.39 -13.88 -4.05
C GLU A 113 -4.90 -14.00 -4.30
N VAL A 114 -5.70 -13.62 -3.29
CA VAL A 114 -7.14 -13.67 -3.40
C VAL A 114 -7.70 -12.44 -4.11
N ALA A 115 -7.12 -11.28 -3.83
CA ALA A 115 -7.61 -10.00 -4.35
C ALA A 115 -6.45 -9.17 -4.85
N PRO A 116 -5.98 -9.40 -6.07
CA PRO A 116 -4.87 -8.62 -6.63
C PRO A 116 -5.23 -7.14 -6.74
N LEU A 117 -4.22 -6.29 -6.82
CA LEU A 117 -4.44 -4.84 -6.83
C LEU A 117 -5.37 -4.38 -7.94
N ASP A 118 -5.24 -4.95 -9.13
CA ASP A 118 -6.11 -4.54 -10.23
C ASP A 118 -7.57 -4.82 -9.92
N TRP A 119 -7.85 -5.94 -9.24
CA TRP A 119 -9.21 -6.26 -8.83
C TRP A 119 -9.70 -5.27 -7.76
N ILE A 120 -8.84 -4.97 -6.79
CA ILE A 120 -9.22 -4.04 -5.72
C ILE A 120 -9.50 -2.66 -6.31
N ILE A 121 -8.61 -2.18 -7.18
CA ILE A 121 -8.79 -0.87 -7.81
C ILE A 121 -10.07 -0.86 -8.63
N GLY A 122 -10.33 -1.93 -9.36
CA GLY A 122 -11.52 -2.03 -10.17
C GLY A 122 -12.80 -2.09 -9.36
N SER A 123 -12.69 -2.39 -8.08
CA SER A 123 -13.85 -2.43 -7.19
C SER A 123 -14.19 -1.06 -6.62
N TYR A 124 -13.32 -0.09 -6.83
CA TYR A 124 -13.56 1.26 -6.33
C TYR A 124 -14.82 1.84 -6.95
N HIS A 125 -15.61 2.50 -6.12
CA HIS A 125 -16.82 3.16 -6.59
C HIS A 125 -16.92 4.50 -5.89
N PRO A 126 -17.20 5.58 -6.63
CA PRO A 126 -17.26 6.90 -6.00
C PRO A 126 -18.17 6.98 -4.79
N LEU A 127 -19.20 6.14 -4.73
CA LEU A 127 -20.12 6.16 -3.62
C LEU A 127 -19.51 5.67 -2.32
N HIS A 128 -18.37 5.03 -2.38
CA HIS A 128 -17.66 4.65 -1.16
C HIS A 128 -17.24 5.88 -0.37
N GLU A 129 -17.12 7.00 -1.06
CA GLU A 129 -16.70 8.25 -0.43
C GLU A 129 -17.85 8.99 0.23
N ALA A 130 -19.03 8.59 -0.07
CA ALA A 130 -20.22 9.29 0.41
C ALA A 130 -20.55 9.00 1.87
#